data_38cd0a8cdecd9dbced6dc28fea1803e3
#
_entry.id   38cd0a8cdecd9dbced6dc28fea1803e3
#
_cell.length_a   1.000
_cell.length_b   1.000
_cell.length_c   1.000
_cell.angle_alpha   90.00
_cell.angle_beta   90.00
_cell.angle_gamma   90.00
#
_symmetry.space_group_name_H-M   'P 1'
#
loop_
_entity.id
_entity.type
_entity.pdbx_description
1 polymer ?
#
loop_
_entity_poly.entity_id
_entity_poly.type
_entity_poly.pdbx_seq_one_letter_code
_entity_poly.pdbx_strand_id
1 'polypeptide(L)'
;MTTLVSALKEPQGLWMNGGAVAYATLGYILGFAGLFHESLVVNAASTLLLAHSMTIAAYLIHECGHNLVFKRSRHNAALGRAMSWLCGAAYGTYEDMRYKHFRHHVDNDDVVWFEYDEFFGKHPVLTRAVKFLEWFYIPAHDLIMHFIMVFTSFIIPQRRDQRRRNVTVILIRGGVFLLLLVYFPKVAVLYAIAYMLMMHVLRFMDMLQHDYPYNATLFEYKDPPHKGDAKWEQEHTFSNPVSLRYP
;
A
#
# COMPACT_ATOMS: atom_id res chain seq x y z
N MET A 1 16.41 -26.41 7.73
CA MET A 1 17.06 -25.14 7.30
C MET A 1 17.43 -25.14 5.81
N THR A 2 17.88 -26.22 5.23
CA THR A 2 18.30 -26.32 3.82
C THR A 2 17.20 -26.00 2.79
N THR A 3 15.94 -26.37 3.03
CA THR A 3 14.83 -26.17 2.08
C THR A 3 14.36 -24.72 1.97
N LEU A 4 14.37 -23.95 3.06
CA LEU A 4 13.96 -22.54 3.04
C LEU A 4 15.02 -21.67 2.35
N VAL A 5 16.30 -21.87 2.69
CA VAL A 5 17.43 -21.13 2.08
C VAL A 5 17.49 -21.39 0.58
N SER A 6 17.22 -22.61 0.12
CA SER A 6 17.20 -22.95 -1.32
C SER A 6 16.05 -22.29 -2.09
N ALA A 7 14.96 -21.89 -1.41
CA ALA A 7 13.82 -21.22 -2.00
C ALA A 7 14.02 -19.71 -2.14
N LEU A 8 14.94 -19.09 -1.36
CA LEU A 8 15.25 -17.67 -1.43
C LEU A 8 15.98 -17.33 -2.73
N LYS A 9 15.78 -16.12 -3.23
CA LYS A 9 16.49 -15.61 -4.41
C LYS A 9 17.98 -15.54 -4.13
N GLU A 10 18.35 -15.02 -2.96
CA GLU A 10 19.72 -14.96 -2.45
C GLU A 10 19.79 -15.52 -1.03
N PRO A 11 20.84 -16.30 -0.68
CA PRO A 11 20.97 -16.87 0.67
C PRO A 11 21.01 -15.81 1.80
N GLN A 12 21.65 -14.65 1.54
CA GLN A 12 21.71 -13.53 2.48
C GLN A 12 20.33 -12.93 2.78
N GLY A 13 19.38 -13.07 1.83
CA GLY A 13 17.98 -12.65 2.00
C GLY A 13 17.29 -13.31 3.19
N LEU A 14 17.84 -14.42 3.74
CA LEU A 14 17.27 -15.04 4.94
C LEU A 14 17.25 -14.07 6.12
N TRP A 15 18.35 -13.36 6.36
CA TRP A 15 18.44 -12.42 7.47
C TRP A 15 17.72 -11.11 7.20
N MET A 16 17.87 -10.55 6.01
CA MET A 16 17.25 -9.28 5.66
C MET A 16 15.73 -9.42 5.44
N ASN A 17 15.31 -10.25 4.50
CA ASN A 17 13.90 -10.42 4.19
C ASN A 17 13.16 -11.17 5.31
N GLY A 18 13.78 -12.21 5.88
CA GLY A 18 13.23 -12.94 7.03
C GLY A 18 13.09 -12.04 8.25
N GLY A 19 14.08 -11.21 8.52
CA GLY A 19 14.05 -10.19 9.59
C GLY A 19 12.93 -9.15 9.34
N ALA A 20 12.79 -8.66 8.11
CA ALA A 20 11.73 -7.71 7.74
C ALA A 20 10.33 -8.34 7.89
N VAL A 21 10.14 -9.59 7.46
CA VAL A 21 8.87 -10.32 7.63
C VAL A 21 8.57 -10.55 9.11
N ALA A 22 9.56 -10.98 9.89
CA ALA A 22 9.40 -11.18 11.33
C ALA A 22 9.07 -9.84 12.03
N TYR A 23 9.79 -8.78 11.71
CA TYR A 23 9.53 -7.44 12.25
C TYR A 23 8.11 -6.94 11.88
N ALA A 24 7.71 -7.01 10.61
CA ALA A 24 6.39 -6.59 10.17
C ALA A 24 5.28 -7.36 10.91
N THR A 25 5.45 -8.68 11.06
CA THR A 25 4.44 -9.54 11.68
C THR A 25 4.41 -9.37 13.20
N LEU A 26 5.56 -9.51 13.87
CA LEU A 26 5.63 -9.40 15.32
C LEU A 26 5.37 -7.97 15.79
N GLY A 27 5.92 -6.98 15.10
CA GLY A 27 5.67 -5.57 15.39
C GLY A 27 4.20 -5.19 15.21
N TYR A 28 3.51 -5.76 14.21
CA TYR A 28 2.06 -5.59 14.07
C TYR A 28 1.31 -6.19 15.26
N ILE A 29 1.62 -7.43 15.64
CA ILE A 29 0.96 -8.12 16.77
C ILE A 29 1.20 -7.36 18.08
N LEU A 30 2.45 -7.03 18.39
CA LEU A 30 2.82 -6.34 19.62
C LEU A 30 2.28 -4.90 19.65
N GLY A 31 2.40 -4.18 18.52
CA GLY A 31 1.84 -2.83 18.38
C GLY A 31 0.34 -2.83 18.58
N PHE A 32 -0.39 -3.75 17.93
CA PHE A 32 -1.83 -3.86 18.09
C PHE A 32 -2.23 -4.23 19.53
N ALA A 33 -1.56 -5.21 20.14
CA ALA A 33 -1.82 -5.60 21.52
C ALA A 33 -1.58 -4.44 22.51
N GLY A 34 -0.52 -3.65 22.30
CA GLY A 34 -0.19 -2.52 23.16
C GLY A 34 -1.19 -1.35 23.09
N LEU A 35 -2.05 -1.27 22.05
CA LEU A 35 -3.12 -0.27 22.00
C LEU A 35 -4.17 -0.47 23.11
N PHE A 36 -4.30 -1.67 23.65
CA PHE A 36 -5.22 -1.96 24.75
C PHE A 36 -4.68 -1.54 26.12
N HIS A 37 -3.38 -1.20 26.22
CA HIS A 37 -2.75 -0.84 27.48
C HIS A 37 -3.34 0.47 28.05
N GLU A 38 -3.30 0.66 29.36
CA GLU A 38 -3.83 1.86 30.02
C GLU A 38 -2.90 3.08 29.90
N SER A 39 -1.58 2.85 29.87
CA SER A 39 -0.57 3.92 29.77
C SER A 39 -0.56 4.57 28.39
N LEU A 40 -0.68 5.91 28.36
CA LEU A 40 -0.58 6.70 27.12
C LEU A 40 0.79 6.57 26.44
N VAL A 41 1.86 6.42 27.23
CA VAL A 41 3.21 6.23 26.67
C VAL A 41 3.31 4.90 25.92
N VAL A 42 2.75 3.83 26.49
CA VAL A 42 2.68 2.52 25.82
C VAL A 42 1.79 2.62 24.57
N ASN A 43 0.65 3.30 24.65
CA ASN A 43 -0.22 3.49 23.49
C ASN A 43 0.49 4.26 22.35
N ALA A 44 1.20 5.35 22.67
CA ALA A 44 1.96 6.11 21.67
C ALA A 44 3.06 5.26 21.02
N ALA A 45 3.88 4.57 21.81
CA ALA A 45 4.92 3.68 21.31
C ALA A 45 4.34 2.54 20.44
N SER A 46 3.21 1.96 20.87
CA SER A 46 2.52 0.89 20.16
C SER A 46 1.90 1.37 18.85
N THR A 47 1.35 2.59 18.83
CA THR A 47 0.82 3.22 17.61
C THR A 47 1.93 3.43 16.58
N LEU A 48 3.10 3.93 17.00
CA LEU A 48 4.26 4.11 16.12
C LEU A 48 4.82 2.76 15.63
N LEU A 49 4.95 1.77 16.52
CA LEU A 49 5.39 0.43 16.16
C LEU A 49 4.44 -0.21 15.13
N LEU A 50 3.13 -0.07 15.35
CA LEU A 50 2.11 -0.60 14.45
C LEU A 50 2.18 0.08 13.08
N ALA A 51 2.25 1.42 13.04
CA ALA A 51 2.39 2.19 11.80
C ALA A 51 3.62 1.77 11.01
N HIS A 52 4.78 1.69 11.68
CA HIS A 52 6.03 1.30 11.03
C HIS A 52 5.99 -0.16 10.56
N SER A 53 5.42 -1.07 11.33
CA SER A 53 5.26 -2.48 10.94
C SER A 53 4.37 -2.63 9.71
N MET A 54 3.27 -1.87 9.61
CA MET A 54 2.42 -1.82 8.42
C MET A 54 3.16 -1.23 7.22
N THR A 55 4.00 -0.22 7.42
CA THR A 55 4.85 0.35 6.37
C THR A 55 5.82 -0.70 5.82
N ILE A 56 6.53 -1.43 6.69
CA ILE A 56 7.43 -2.50 6.25
C ILE A 56 6.67 -3.62 5.53
N ALA A 57 5.44 -3.95 5.98
CA ALA A 57 4.60 -4.91 5.26
C ALA A 57 4.26 -4.42 3.83
N ALA A 58 3.98 -3.13 3.64
CA ALA A 58 3.74 -2.54 2.33
C ALA A 58 4.98 -2.62 1.42
N TYR A 59 6.17 -2.31 1.95
CA TYR A 59 7.43 -2.48 1.20
C TYR A 59 7.72 -3.94 0.85
N LEU A 60 7.40 -4.89 1.72
CA LEU A 60 7.52 -6.31 1.40
C LEU A 60 6.60 -6.74 0.24
N ILE A 61 5.42 -6.12 0.08
CA ILE A 61 4.57 -6.35 -1.09
C ILE A 61 5.28 -5.88 -2.37
N HIS A 62 5.92 -4.72 -2.32
CA HIS A 62 6.70 -4.17 -3.43
C HIS A 62 7.85 -5.11 -3.82
N GLU A 63 8.66 -5.56 -2.86
CA GLU A 63 9.75 -6.53 -3.08
C GLU A 63 9.24 -7.86 -3.66
N CYS A 64 8.09 -8.32 -3.18
CA CYS A 64 7.41 -9.50 -3.73
C CYS A 64 6.96 -9.25 -5.18
N GLY A 65 6.49 -8.03 -5.50
CA GLY A 65 6.11 -7.62 -6.85
C GLY A 65 7.26 -7.82 -7.83
N HIS A 66 8.46 -7.42 -7.45
CA HIS A 66 9.70 -7.61 -8.22
C HIS A 66 10.29 -9.02 -8.17
N ASN A 67 9.66 -9.96 -7.46
CA ASN A 67 10.18 -11.30 -7.24
C ASN A 67 11.59 -11.32 -6.59
N LEU A 68 11.85 -10.42 -5.65
CA LEU A 68 13.17 -10.26 -5.02
C LEU A 68 13.35 -11.15 -3.78
N VAL A 69 12.26 -11.62 -3.15
CA VAL A 69 12.35 -12.44 -1.94
C VAL A 69 12.60 -13.92 -2.25
N PHE A 70 11.81 -14.50 -3.12
CA PHE A 70 11.89 -15.92 -3.48
C PHE A 70 12.19 -16.12 -4.97
N LYS A 71 12.84 -17.25 -5.30
CA LYS A 71 13.09 -17.68 -6.68
C LYS A 71 11.80 -17.93 -7.47
N ARG A 72 10.77 -18.46 -6.81
CA ARG A 72 9.49 -18.79 -7.45
C ARG A 72 8.47 -17.66 -7.23
N SER A 73 7.92 -17.13 -8.32
CA SER A 73 6.92 -16.07 -8.28
C SER A 73 5.70 -16.41 -7.39
N ARG A 74 5.27 -17.67 -7.36
CA ARG A 74 4.16 -18.11 -6.50
C ARG A 74 4.41 -17.90 -4.99
N HIS A 75 5.68 -18.00 -4.55
CA HIS A 75 6.03 -17.78 -3.14
C HIS A 75 6.06 -16.29 -2.82
N ASN A 76 6.55 -15.45 -3.74
CA ASN A 76 6.44 -14.00 -3.62
C ASN A 76 4.97 -13.56 -3.56
N ALA A 77 4.12 -14.10 -4.45
CA ALA A 77 2.69 -13.80 -4.44
C ALA A 77 2.01 -14.21 -3.13
N ALA A 78 2.36 -15.39 -2.57
CA ALA A 78 1.82 -15.83 -1.28
C ALA A 78 2.22 -14.90 -0.14
N LEU A 79 3.49 -14.50 -0.05
CA LEU A 79 3.97 -13.55 0.93
C LEU A 79 3.33 -12.17 0.73
N GLY A 80 3.31 -11.66 -0.51
CA GLY A 80 2.69 -10.36 -0.82
C GLY A 80 1.21 -10.30 -0.43
N ARG A 81 0.44 -11.37 -0.69
CA ARG A 81 -0.95 -11.47 -0.23
C ARG A 81 -1.06 -11.48 1.30
N ALA A 82 -0.17 -12.18 2.01
CA ALA A 82 -0.15 -12.17 3.47
C ALA A 82 0.15 -10.77 4.02
N MET A 83 1.17 -10.09 3.49
CA MET A 83 1.54 -8.74 3.89
C MET A 83 0.43 -7.71 3.59
N SER A 84 -0.32 -7.90 2.50
CA SER A 84 -1.45 -7.02 2.18
C SER A 84 -2.55 -7.03 3.26
N TRP A 85 -2.71 -8.12 3.99
CA TRP A 85 -3.62 -8.18 5.13
C TRP A 85 -3.13 -7.36 6.31
N LEU A 86 -1.84 -7.25 6.54
CA LEU A 86 -1.26 -6.44 7.61
C LEU A 86 -1.40 -4.94 7.32
N CYS A 87 -0.99 -4.49 6.14
CA CYS A 87 -0.97 -3.06 5.81
C CYS A 87 -2.29 -2.50 5.25
N GLY A 88 -3.36 -3.29 5.23
CA GLY A 88 -4.65 -2.80 4.73
C GLY A 88 -4.84 -2.83 3.22
N ALA A 89 -3.85 -3.24 2.44
CA ALA A 89 -3.92 -3.35 0.99
C ALA A 89 -4.72 -4.55 0.47
N ALA A 90 -5.33 -5.34 1.37
CA ALA A 90 -6.09 -6.55 1.01
C ALA A 90 -7.36 -6.30 0.17
N TYR A 91 -7.80 -5.06 0.02
CA TYR A 91 -8.93 -4.69 -0.83
C TYR A 91 -8.62 -4.81 -2.32
N GLY A 92 -7.38 -4.53 -2.74
CA GLY A 92 -6.87 -4.87 -4.07
C GLY A 92 -6.33 -6.29 -4.11
N THR A 93 -6.27 -6.91 -5.29
CA THR A 93 -5.53 -8.16 -5.43
C THR A 93 -4.03 -7.87 -5.49
N TYR A 94 -3.22 -8.82 -5.05
CA TYR A 94 -1.76 -8.73 -5.21
C TYR A 94 -1.40 -8.64 -6.70
N GLU A 95 -2.12 -9.36 -7.54
CA GLU A 95 -1.93 -9.38 -8.98
C GLU A 95 -2.18 -8.01 -9.63
N ASP A 96 -3.24 -7.32 -9.22
CA ASP A 96 -3.54 -5.97 -9.70
C ASP A 96 -2.50 -4.95 -9.22
N MET A 97 -2.09 -5.02 -7.94
CA MET A 97 -1.05 -4.14 -7.39
C MET A 97 0.28 -4.37 -8.11
N ARG A 98 0.64 -5.63 -8.37
CA ARG A 98 1.84 -5.98 -9.13
C ARG A 98 1.74 -5.48 -10.56
N TYR A 99 0.61 -5.65 -11.22
CA TYR A 99 0.39 -5.18 -12.59
C TYR A 99 0.47 -3.65 -12.67
N LYS A 100 -0.21 -2.93 -11.76
CA LYS A 100 -0.13 -1.47 -11.62
C LYS A 100 1.34 -1.04 -11.49
N HIS A 101 2.07 -1.67 -10.58
CA HIS A 101 3.46 -1.36 -10.29
C HIS A 101 4.38 -1.57 -11.49
N PHE A 102 4.21 -2.65 -12.25
CA PHE A 102 5.01 -2.86 -13.46
C PHE A 102 4.65 -1.89 -14.58
N ARG A 103 3.36 -1.58 -14.73
CA ARG A 103 2.95 -0.59 -15.73
C ARG A 103 3.58 0.77 -15.47
N HIS A 104 3.58 1.21 -14.22
CA HIS A 104 4.19 2.50 -13.91
C HIS A 104 5.70 2.51 -14.17
N HIS A 105 6.41 1.40 -14.03
CA HIS A 105 7.82 1.29 -14.43
C HIS A 105 8.03 1.30 -15.95
N VAL A 106 7.05 0.89 -16.74
CA VAL A 106 7.14 0.82 -18.21
C VAL A 106 6.58 2.08 -18.86
N ASP A 107 5.45 2.56 -18.33
CA ASP A 107 4.70 3.68 -18.91
C ASP A 107 5.26 5.04 -18.44
N ASN A 108 6.02 5.06 -17.34
CA ASN A 108 6.51 6.26 -16.66
C ASN A 108 5.39 7.23 -16.24
N ASP A 109 4.22 6.67 -15.88
CA ASP A 109 3.04 7.41 -15.49
C ASP A 109 2.50 6.91 -14.14
N ASP A 110 1.75 7.73 -13.41
CA ASP A 110 0.96 7.24 -12.29
C ASP A 110 -0.18 6.35 -12.84
N VAL A 111 -0.15 5.07 -12.48
CA VAL A 111 -1.17 4.11 -12.88
C VAL A 111 -2.22 4.00 -11.79
N VAL A 112 -3.34 4.65 -12.02
CA VAL A 112 -4.43 4.79 -11.05
C VAL A 112 -5.63 3.90 -11.35
N TRP A 113 -6.52 3.76 -10.37
CA TRP A 113 -7.74 2.97 -10.53
C TRP A 113 -8.81 3.70 -11.34
N PHE A 114 -8.80 5.04 -11.34
CA PHE A 114 -9.69 5.92 -12.09
C PHE A 114 -9.04 7.31 -12.20
N GLU A 115 -9.48 8.10 -13.15
CA GLU A 115 -9.01 9.46 -13.38
C GLU A 115 -9.44 10.38 -12.23
N TYR A 116 -8.60 10.47 -11.19
CA TYR A 116 -8.94 11.22 -9.99
C TYR A 116 -8.92 12.74 -10.20
N ASP A 117 -8.07 13.25 -11.09
CA ASP A 117 -8.01 14.69 -11.39
C ASP A 117 -9.33 15.14 -12.04
N GLU A 118 -9.83 14.38 -13.01
CA GLU A 118 -11.12 14.63 -13.63
C GLU A 118 -12.27 14.50 -12.61
N PHE A 119 -12.22 13.47 -11.76
CA PHE A 119 -13.22 13.26 -10.72
C PHE A 119 -13.27 14.43 -9.74
N PHE A 120 -12.15 14.84 -9.18
CA PHE A 120 -12.09 15.96 -8.24
C PHE A 120 -12.40 17.29 -8.91
N GLY A 121 -12.01 17.48 -10.18
CA GLY A 121 -12.39 18.65 -10.98
C GLY A 121 -13.90 18.80 -11.14
N LYS A 122 -14.63 17.68 -11.32
CA LYS A 122 -16.10 17.66 -11.42
C LYS A 122 -16.81 17.82 -10.07
N HIS A 123 -16.13 17.67 -8.94
CA HIS A 123 -16.71 17.70 -7.60
C HIS A 123 -16.05 18.76 -6.70
N PRO A 124 -16.20 20.08 -6.99
CA PRO A 124 -15.46 21.14 -6.31
C PRO A 124 -15.73 21.25 -4.80
N VAL A 125 -16.92 20.85 -4.34
CA VAL A 125 -17.25 20.82 -2.90
C VAL A 125 -16.47 19.71 -2.20
N LEU A 126 -16.44 18.51 -2.79
CA LEU A 126 -15.65 17.39 -2.27
C LEU A 126 -14.17 17.73 -2.26
N THR A 127 -13.67 18.32 -3.34
CA THR A 127 -12.26 18.74 -3.46
C THR A 127 -11.87 19.72 -2.36
N ARG A 128 -12.74 20.70 -2.03
CA ARG A 128 -12.49 21.63 -0.91
C ARG A 128 -12.51 20.90 0.44
N ALA A 129 -13.43 19.97 0.64
CA ALA A 129 -13.46 19.16 1.86
C ALA A 129 -12.21 18.30 2.02
N VAL A 130 -11.75 17.65 0.94
CA VAL A 130 -10.49 16.88 0.94
C VAL A 130 -9.31 17.79 1.27
N LYS A 131 -9.14 18.93 0.60
CA LYS A 131 -8.06 19.88 0.89
C LYS A 131 -8.11 20.40 2.33
N PHE A 132 -9.29 20.63 2.87
CA PHE A 132 -9.45 21.03 4.27
C PHE A 132 -8.99 19.94 5.24
N LEU A 133 -9.36 18.67 5.01
CA LEU A 133 -8.92 17.55 5.84
C LEU A 133 -7.40 17.30 5.72
N GLU A 134 -6.85 17.40 4.51
CA GLU A 134 -5.40 17.30 4.26
C GLU A 134 -4.60 18.38 5.01
N TRP A 135 -5.17 19.58 5.19
CA TRP A 135 -4.55 20.62 6.01
C TRP A 135 -4.34 20.20 7.48
N PHE A 136 -5.19 19.30 7.98
CA PHE A 136 -5.07 18.70 9.33
C PHE A 136 -4.30 17.39 9.34
N TYR A 137 -3.53 17.10 8.32
CA TYR A 137 -2.80 15.83 8.19
C TYR A 137 -3.70 14.58 8.18
N ILE A 138 -4.95 14.73 7.76
CA ILE A 138 -5.83 13.59 7.48
C ILE A 138 -5.65 13.25 6.00
N PRO A 139 -5.12 12.06 5.63
CA PRO A 139 -4.85 11.70 4.24
C PRO A 139 -6.15 11.36 3.51
N ALA A 140 -7.01 12.39 3.34
CA ALA A 140 -8.37 12.23 2.87
C ALA A 140 -8.44 11.76 1.40
N HIS A 141 -7.49 12.22 0.57
CA HIS A 141 -7.36 11.75 -0.80
C HIS A 141 -7.13 10.23 -0.84
N ASP A 142 -6.12 9.74 -0.12
CA ASP A 142 -5.78 8.31 -0.11
C ASP A 142 -6.89 7.46 0.51
N LEU A 143 -7.55 7.96 1.56
CA LEU A 143 -8.71 7.28 2.16
C LEU A 143 -9.85 7.13 1.15
N ILE A 144 -10.14 8.17 0.35
CA ILE A 144 -11.13 8.10 -0.72
C ILE A 144 -10.70 7.11 -1.81
N MET A 145 -9.42 7.13 -2.22
CA MET A 145 -8.89 6.20 -3.20
C MET A 145 -9.01 4.74 -2.72
N HIS A 146 -8.68 4.47 -1.46
CA HIS A 146 -8.86 3.14 -0.85
C HIS A 146 -10.34 2.72 -0.81
N PHE A 147 -11.22 3.66 -0.44
CA PHE A 147 -12.65 3.41 -0.43
C PHE A 147 -13.18 3.05 -1.82
N ILE A 148 -12.83 3.84 -2.83
CA ILE A 148 -13.23 3.58 -4.21
C ILE A 148 -12.69 2.22 -4.68
N MET A 149 -11.44 1.89 -4.38
CA MET A 149 -10.84 0.60 -4.74
C MET A 149 -11.65 -0.59 -4.19
N VAL A 150 -12.17 -0.49 -2.96
CA VAL A 150 -13.04 -1.53 -2.37
C VAL A 150 -14.27 -1.76 -3.23
N PHE A 151 -14.86 -0.68 -3.75
CA PHE A 151 -16.12 -0.74 -4.51
C PHE A 151 -15.94 -1.00 -6.02
N THR A 152 -14.72 -0.93 -6.56
CA THR A 152 -14.48 -1.15 -8.00
C THR A 152 -15.04 -2.47 -8.52
N SER A 153 -14.98 -3.55 -7.73
CA SER A 153 -15.54 -4.85 -8.12
C SER A 153 -17.06 -4.87 -8.27
N PHE A 154 -17.74 -3.89 -7.68
CA PHE A 154 -19.22 -3.77 -7.79
C PHE A 154 -19.64 -2.85 -8.92
N ILE A 155 -18.79 -1.91 -9.28
CA ILE A 155 -19.07 -0.86 -10.28
C ILE A 155 -18.49 -1.26 -11.64
N ILE A 156 -17.23 -1.73 -11.68
CA ILE A 156 -16.50 -2.04 -12.91
C ILE A 156 -16.81 -3.48 -13.36
N PRO A 157 -17.41 -3.67 -14.57
CA PRO A 157 -17.77 -5.00 -15.05
C PRO A 157 -16.60 -5.98 -15.15
N GLN A 158 -15.41 -5.51 -15.51
CA GLN A 158 -14.18 -6.30 -15.66
C GLN A 158 -13.69 -6.90 -14.35
N ARG A 159 -14.20 -6.43 -13.21
CA ARG A 159 -13.79 -6.87 -11.86
C ARG A 159 -14.88 -7.64 -11.11
N ARG A 160 -15.92 -8.08 -11.78
CA ARG A 160 -17.04 -8.81 -11.16
C ARG A 160 -16.63 -10.12 -10.48
N ASP A 161 -15.61 -10.77 -10.99
CA ASP A 161 -15.02 -12.00 -10.42
C ASP A 161 -14.47 -11.80 -9.00
N GLN A 162 -14.03 -10.59 -8.66
CA GLN A 162 -13.46 -10.23 -7.37
C GLN A 162 -14.52 -9.90 -6.29
N ARG A 163 -15.80 -9.81 -6.64
CA ARG A 163 -16.87 -9.40 -5.70
C ARG A 163 -16.92 -10.26 -4.45
N ARG A 164 -16.90 -11.60 -4.60
CA ARG A 164 -16.96 -12.51 -3.45
C ARG A 164 -15.80 -12.26 -2.49
N ARG A 165 -14.60 -12.14 -3.05
CA ARG A 165 -13.40 -11.82 -2.29
C ARG A 165 -13.55 -10.47 -1.56
N ASN A 166 -13.96 -9.42 -2.25
CA ASN A 166 -14.11 -8.08 -1.66
C ASN A 166 -15.18 -8.05 -0.56
N VAL A 167 -16.31 -8.74 -0.75
CA VAL A 167 -17.31 -8.91 0.32
C VAL A 167 -16.68 -9.57 1.55
N THR A 168 -15.91 -10.65 1.36
CA THR A 168 -15.24 -11.33 2.48
C THR A 168 -14.26 -10.39 3.20
N VAL A 169 -13.47 -9.61 2.45
CA VAL A 169 -12.53 -8.64 3.04
C VAL A 169 -13.29 -7.54 3.81
N ILE A 170 -14.37 -7.00 3.23
CA ILE A 170 -15.22 -5.99 3.90
C ILE A 170 -15.80 -6.57 5.20
N LEU A 171 -16.37 -7.76 5.17
CA LEU A 171 -16.97 -8.39 6.35
C LEU A 171 -15.93 -8.66 7.44
N ILE A 172 -14.75 -9.18 7.08
CA ILE A 172 -13.71 -9.48 8.07
C ILE A 172 -13.11 -8.18 8.60
N ARG A 173 -12.53 -7.33 7.76
CA ARG A 173 -11.81 -6.14 8.21
C ARG A 173 -12.76 -5.06 8.72
N GLY A 174 -13.84 -4.81 7.99
CA GLY A 174 -14.87 -3.85 8.41
C GLY A 174 -15.58 -4.31 9.67
N GLY A 175 -15.92 -5.61 9.77
CA GLY A 175 -16.51 -6.18 10.96
C GLY A 175 -15.60 -6.09 12.19
N VAL A 176 -14.32 -6.45 12.05
CA VAL A 176 -13.34 -6.29 13.14
C VAL A 176 -13.20 -4.82 13.54
N PHE A 177 -13.08 -3.89 12.59
CA PHE A 177 -12.99 -2.48 12.90
C PHE A 177 -14.26 -1.93 13.60
N LEU A 178 -15.43 -2.37 13.14
CA LEU A 178 -16.70 -2.01 13.79
C LEU A 178 -16.77 -2.55 15.22
N LEU A 179 -16.36 -3.79 15.46
CA LEU A 179 -16.28 -4.35 16.82
C LEU A 179 -15.31 -3.55 17.70
N LEU A 180 -14.15 -3.16 17.18
CA LEU A 180 -13.22 -2.29 17.90
C LEU A 180 -13.85 -0.93 18.21
N LEU A 181 -14.55 -0.33 17.26
CA LEU A 181 -15.19 0.97 17.44
C LEU A 181 -16.28 0.93 18.54
N VAL A 182 -17.05 -0.15 18.60
CA VAL A 182 -18.15 -0.31 19.57
C VAL A 182 -17.61 -0.67 20.96
N TYR A 183 -16.70 -1.63 21.06
CA TYR A 183 -16.25 -2.16 22.35
C TYR A 183 -14.95 -1.56 22.87
N PHE A 184 -14.10 -1.06 21.98
CA PHE A 184 -12.77 -0.53 22.30
C PHE A 184 -12.48 0.75 21.51
N PRO A 185 -13.30 1.83 21.65
CA PRO A 185 -13.19 3.02 20.80
C PRO A 185 -11.80 3.67 20.82
N LYS A 186 -11.10 3.67 21.98
CA LYS A 186 -9.70 4.13 22.08
C LYS A 186 -8.80 3.34 21.12
N VAL A 187 -8.92 2.02 21.10
CA VAL A 187 -8.10 1.15 20.23
C VAL A 187 -8.41 1.41 18.77
N ALA A 188 -9.69 1.58 18.41
CA ALA A 188 -10.09 1.91 17.04
C ALA A 188 -9.49 3.23 16.57
N VAL A 189 -9.50 4.27 17.42
CA VAL A 189 -8.91 5.58 17.11
C VAL A 189 -7.38 5.46 16.95
N LEU A 190 -6.69 4.80 17.89
CA LEU A 190 -5.24 4.62 17.81
C LEU A 190 -4.82 3.78 16.58
N TYR A 191 -5.61 2.76 16.24
CA TYR A 191 -5.41 1.99 15.02
C TYR A 191 -5.58 2.84 13.76
N ALA A 192 -6.62 3.69 13.71
CA ALA A 192 -6.82 4.62 12.60
C ALA A 192 -5.66 5.61 12.48
N ILE A 193 -5.14 6.13 13.60
CA ILE A 193 -3.95 7.00 13.61
C ILE A 193 -2.73 6.24 13.06
N ALA A 194 -2.48 5.01 13.51
CA ALA A 194 -1.38 4.19 13.00
C ALA A 194 -1.50 3.97 11.48
N TYR A 195 -2.71 3.71 11.00
CA TYR A 195 -2.99 3.54 9.58
C TYR A 195 -2.72 4.82 8.78
N MET A 196 -3.16 5.98 9.27
CA MET A 196 -2.89 7.28 8.64
C MET A 196 -1.39 7.60 8.61
N LEU A 197 -0.66 7.30 9.70
CA LEU A 197 0.80 7.49 9.75
C LEU A 197 1.51 6.62 8.71
N MET A 198 1.11 5.36 8.57
CA MET A 198 1.62 4.50 7.48
C MET A 198 1.38 5.13 6.11
N MET A 199 0.16 5.61 5.84
CA MET A 199 -0.18 6.24 4.55
C MET A 199 0.69 7.48 4.29
N HIS A 200 0.94 8.31 5.29
CA HIS A 200 1.84 9.47 5.14
C HIS A 200 3.27 9.05 4.80
N VAL A 201 3.80 8.01 5.45
CA VAL A 201 5.14 7.50 5.12
C VAL A 201 5.19 6.99 3.69
N LEU A 202 4.20 6.19 3.27
CA LEU A 202 4.14 5.65 1.90
C LEU A 202 4.03 6.78 0.86
N ARG A 203 3.14 7.76 1.08
CA ARG A 203 2.99 8.93 0.21
C ARG A 203 4.30 9.74 0.12
N PHE A 204 4.92 10.03 1.26
CA PHE A 204 6.19 10.76 1.29
C PHE A 204 7.28 10.05 0.51
N MET A 205 7.41 8.74 0.69
CA MET A 205 8.40 7.93 -0.01
C MET A 205 8.10 7.83 -1.50
N ASP A 206 6.82 7.70 -1.88
CA ASP A 206 6.40 7.67 -3.28
C ASP A 206 6.78 8.99 -3.98
N MET A 207 6.49 10.13 -3.37
CA MET A 207 6.88 11.45 -3.90
C MET A 207 8.39 11.66 -4.03
N LEU A 208 9.20 11.00 -3.19
CA LEU A 208 10.65 11.06 -3.29
C LEU A 208 11.23 10.14 -4.37
N GLN A 209 10.55 9.04 -4.64
CA GLN A 209 11.03 7.99 -5.54
C GLN A 209 10.53 8.17 -6.97
N HIS A 210 9.42 8.86 -7.17
CA HIS A 210 8.73 8.92 -8.45
C HIS A 210 8.35 10.36 -8.81
N ASP A 211 8.45 10.64 -10.10
CA ASP A 211 7.87 11.83 -10.73
C ASP A 211 6.84 11.33 -11.76
N TYR A 212 5.60 11.75 -11.57
CA TYR A 212 4.48 11.31 -12.40
C TYR A 212 3.90 12.51 -13.18
N PRO A 213 4.44 12.79 -14.37
CA PRO A 213 3.94 13.90 -15.18
C PRO A 213 2.54 13.63 -15.75
N TYR A 214 2.15 12.35 -15.85
CA TYR A 214 0.87 11.93 -16.40
C TYR A 214 0.22 10.84 -15.56
N ASN A 215 -1.11 10.74 -15.69
CA ASN A 215 -1.92 9.68 -15.11
C ASN A 215 -2.38 8.70 -16.19
N ALA A 216 -2.33 7.41 -15.90
CA ALA A 216 -2.89 6.35 -16.73
C ALA A 216 -3.84 5.49 -15.91
N THR A 217 -4.94 5.03 -16.50
CA THR A 217 -5.83 4.12 -15.78
C THR A 217 -5.39 2.67 -15.89
N LEU A 218 -5.63 1.89 -14.84
CA LEU A 218 -5.32 0.47 -14.80
C LEU A 218 -6.01 -0.33 -15.93
N PHE A 219 -7.18 0.15 -16.41
CA PHE A 219 -8.04 -0.56 -17.36
C PHE A 219 -7.86 -0.10 -18.78
N GLU A 220 -7.28 1.08 -19.01
CA GLU A 220 -7.04 1.64 -20.32
C GLU A 220 -5.54 1.71 -20.56
N TYR A 221 -5.04 0.87 -21.47
CA TYR A 221 -3.68 0.99 -21.94
C TYR A 221 -3.65 2.01 -23.08
N LYS A 222 -2.98 3.14 -22.83
CA LYS A 222 -2.61 4.11 -23.85
C LYS A 222 -1.10 4.28 -23.77
N ASP A 223 -0.45 4.29 -24.92
CA ASP A 223 0.96 4.69 -24.95
C ASP A 223 1.06 6.14 -24.44
N PRO A 224 1.94 6.41 -23.46
CA PRO A 224 2.14 7.77 -23.01
C PRO A 224 2.70 8.64 -24.14
N PRO A 225 2.38 9.94 -24.18
CA PRO A 225 2.74 10.84 -25.28
C PRO A 225 4.25 11.01 -25.47
N HIS A 226 5.02 10.68 -24.44
CA HIS A 226 6.50 10.77 -24.42
C HIS A 226 7.19 9.42 -24.71
N LYS A 227 6.44 8.34 -24.94
CA LYS A 227 7.02 7.02 -25.17
C LYS A 227 7.91 7.00 -26.41
N GLY A 228 9.17 6.64 -26.19
CA GLY A 228 10.21 6.62 -27.24
C GLY A 228 10.91 7.96 -27.47
N ASP A 229 10.60 9.00 -26.69
CA ASP A 229 11.37 10.24 -26.65
C ASP A 229 12.55 10.07 -25.68
N ALA A 230 13.71 9.70 -26.25
CA ALA A 230 14.93 9.46 -25.48
C ALA A 230 15.40 10.70 -24.68
N LYS A 231 15.11 11.90 -25.17
CA LYS A 231 15.45 13.13 -24.45
C LYS A 231 14.57 13.31 -23.23
N TRP A 232 13.28 13.09 -23.37
CA TRP A 232 12.34 13.14 -22.27
C TRP A 232 12.66 12.10 -21.21
N GLU A 233 12.91 10.84 -21.61
CA GLU A 233 13.28 9.75 -20.70
C GLU A 233 14.59 10.03 -19.95
N GLN A 234 15.54 10.74 -20.57
CA GLN A 234 16.79 11.13 -19.92
C GLN A 234 16.61 12.31 -18.94
N GLU A 235 15.73 13.26 -19.25
CA GLU A 235 15.47 14.45 -18.44
C GLU A 235 14.54 14.15 -17.25
N HIS A 236 13.68 13.13 -17.34
CA HIS A 236 12.72 12.74 -16.33
C HIS A 236 13.13 11.43 -15.67
N THR A 237 13.79 11.53 -14.54
CA THR A 237 14.11 10.35 -13.72
C THR A 237 12.83 9.81 -13.13
N PHE A 238 12.30 8.79 -13.75
CA PHE A 238 11.04 8.18 -13.43
C PHE A 238 11.02 7.50 -12.05
N SER A 239 12.14 6.90 -11.66
CA SER A 239 12.30 6.29 -10.35
C SER A 239 13.65 6.70 -9.77
N ASN A 240 13.61 7.46 -8.70
CA ASN A 240 14.77 7.80 -7.91
C ASN A 240 15.02 6.69 -6.89
N PRO A 241 15.95 5.75 -7.10
CA PRO A 241 16.26 4.76 -6.10
C PRO A 241 16.82 5.47 -4.87
N VAL A 242 16.03 5.54 -3.80
CA VAL A 242 16.55 5.92 -2.50
C VAL A 242 17.42 4.77 -2.03
N SER A 243 18.67 4.77 -2.44
CA SER A 243 19.66 3.83 -1.95
C SER A 243 20.04 4.24 -0.53
N LEU A 244 19.78 3.38 0.43
CA LEU A 244 20.39 3.48 1.77
C LEU A 244 21.88 3.14 1.73
N ARG A 245 22.43 2.78 0.58
CA ARG A 245 23.87 2.70 0.37
C ARG A 245 24.34 4.11 0.06
N TYR A 246 24.87 4.76 1.08
CA TYR A 246 25.67 5.95 0.85
C TYR A 246 26.79 5.61 -0.14
N PRO A 247 27.14 6.54 -1.01
CA PRO A 247 28.28 6.37 -1.92
C PRO A 247 29.57 6.17 -1.14
#